data_cb4f627b33072f69b080adae7b6ac5b1
#
_entry.id   cb4f627b33072f69b080adae7b6ac5b1
#
_cell.length_a   1.000
_cell.length_b   1.000
_cell.length_c   1.000
_cell.angle_alpha   90.00
_cell.angle_beta   90.00
_cell.angle_gamma   90.00
#
_symmetry.space_group_name_H-M   'P 1'
#
loop_
_entity.id
_entity.type
_entity.pdbx_description
1 polymer ?
#
loop_
_entity_poly.entity_id
_entity_poly.type
_entity_poly.pdbx_seq_one_letter_code
_entity_poly.pdbx_strand_id
1 'polypeptide(L)'
;GFMTKYDVYAESNVVLKLEDFEADAFGQKDSGVAIQKALEKAKALSDEGKSVTLMFEKDGLYRVTKENALEREVHTSNTDSVDFPVKKIGVLVEGIKNLTIEGNNSHIVFEGDMMYLRIFQSENIKVNNLSWDVKVASTTEMSIFNVNEAGNEVYFLFRRHSHIRWKIGG
;
A
#
# COMPACT_ATOMS: atom_id res chain seq x y z
N GLY A 1 25.19 -0.32 -33.13
CA GLY A 1 24.68 0.84 -32.52
C GLY A 1 25.31 1.14 -31.19
N PHE A 2 25.46 2.38 -30.94
CA PHE A 2 26.00 2.85 -29.68
C PHE A 2 24.90 2.79 -28.63
N MET A 3 25.01 1.89 -27.69
CA MET A 3 24.06 1.89 -26.56
C MET A 3 24.49 2.99 -25.59
N THR A 4 23.58 3.91 -25.34
CA THR A 4 23.78 4.89 -24.31
C THR A 4 23.64 4.23 -22.94
N LYS A 5 24.11 4.89 -21.91
CA LYS A 5 23.93 4.42 -20.55
C LYS A 5 22.45 4.24 -20.19
N TYR A 6 21.57 5.02 -20.81
CA TYR A 6 20.14 4.91 -20.61
C TYR A 6 19.56 3.68 -21.26
N ASP A 7 20.07 3.29 -22.43
CA ASP A 7 19.59 2.08 -23.11
C ASP A 7 19.92 0.83 -22.30
N VAL A 8 21.08 0.81 -21.65
CA VAL A 8 21.48 -0.30 -20.78
C VAL A 8 20.59 -0.40 -19.54
N TYR A 9 20.14 0.74 -19.05
CA TYR A 9 19.31 0.81 -17.85
C TYR A 9 17.82 1.07 -18.16
N ALA A 10 17.43 0.98 -19.42
CA ALA A 10 16.02 1.00 -19.79
C ALA A 10 15.35 -0.22 -19.15
N GLU A 11 14.78 0.00 -18.02
CA GLU A 11 14.20 -1.04 -17.21
C GLU A 11 12.99 -1.65 -17.91
N SER A 12 12.93 -2.98 -17.90
CA SER A 12 11.70 -3.63 -18.25
C SER A 12 10.69 -3.36 -17.15
N ASN A 13 9.59 -2.74 -17.50
CA ASN A 13 8.48 -2.55 -16.58
C ASN A 13 7.56 -3.75 -16.64
N VAL A 14 7.35 -4.39 -15.52
CA VAL A 14 6.45 -5.52 -15.40
C VAL A 14 5.12 -5.03 -14.86
N VAL A 15 4.05 -5.33 -15.55
CA VAL A 15 2.71 -5.01 -15.09
C VAL A 15 2.12 -6.23 -14.41
N LEU A 16 1.77 -6.08 -13.13
CA LEU A 16 1.03 -7.07 -12.37
C LEU A 16 -0.41 -6.60 -12.27
N LYS A 17 -1.33 -7.42 -12.73
CA LYS A 17 -2.75 -7.12 -12.62
C LYS A 17 -3.30 -7.73 -11.36
N LEU A 18 -3.97 -6.93 -10.57
CA LEU A 18 -4.47 -7.38 -9.28
C LEU A 18 -5.48 -8.52 -9.39
N GLU A 19 -6.25 -8.56 -10.48
CA GLU A 19 -7.18 -9.66 -10.74
C GLU A 19 -6.48 -11.01 -10.89
N ASP A 20 -5.21 -11.03 -11.31
CA ASP A 20 -4.44 -12.28 -11.43
C ASP A 20 -4.07 -12.87 -10.06
N PHE A 21 -4.28 -12.11 -8.99
CA PHE A 21 -4.05 -12.53 -7.61
C PHE A 21 -5.37 -12.83 -6.87
N GLU A 22 -6.45 -12.96 -7.62
CA GLU A 22 -7.79 -13.26 -7.10
C GLU A 22 -8.37 -12.16 -6.20
N ALA A 23 -7.98 -10.91 -6.41
CA ALA A 23 -8.61 -9.80 -5.73
C ALA A 23 -10.05 -9.62 -6.23
N ASP A 24 -10.93 -9.29 -5.30
CA ASP A 24 -12.33 -9.04 -5.61
C ASP A 24 -12.57 -7.53 -5.78
N ALA A 25 -12.77 -7.12 -7.02
CA ALA A 25 -13.02 -5.72 -7.38
C ALA A 25 -14.47 -5.28 -7.18
N PHE A 26 -15.33 -6.15 -6.64
CA PHE A 26 -16.72 -5.83 -6.37
C PHE A 26 -16.99 -5.52 -4.90
N GLY A 27 -15.97 -5.59 -4.06
CA GLY A 27 -16.08 -5.23 -2.65
C GLY A 27 -16.87 -6.22 -1.80
N GLN A 28 -17.02 -7.47 -2.24
CA GLN A 28 -17.74 -8.48 -1.49
C GLN A 28 -16.82 -9.28 -0.57
N LYS A 29 -15.64 -9.63 -1.07
CA LYS A 29 -14.65 -10.40 -0.30
C LYS A 29 -13.49 -9.50 0.08
N ASP A 30 -12.78 -9.88 1.13
CA ASP A 30 -11.54 -9.24 1.50
C ASP A 30 -10.48 -9.44 0.42
N SER A 31 -9.84 -8.37 0.00
CA SER A 31 -8.78 -8.40 -1.00
C SER A 31 -7.39 -8.10 -0.41
N GLY A 32 -7.29 -7.97 0.91
CA GLY A 32 -6.02 -7.63 1.55
C GLY A 32 -4.93 -8.64 1.28
N VAL A 33 -5.25 -9.93 1.37
CA VAL A 33 -4.29 -11.00 1.10
C VAL A 33 -3.85 -10.99 -0.36
N ALA A 34 -4.79 -10.77 -1.28
CA ALA A 34 -4.48 -10.70 -2.72
C ALA A 34 -3.55 -9.52 -3.04
N ILE A 35 -3.85 -8.35 -2.47
CA ILE A 35 -3.00 -7.17 -2.65
C ILE A 35 -1.59 -7.45 -2.12
N GLN A 36 -1.50 -8.09 -0.95
CA GLN A 36 -0.21 -8.36 -0.34
C GLN A 36 0.59 -9.38 -1.13
N LYS A 37 -0.04 -10.39 -1.71
CA LYS A 37 0.62 -11.35 -2.60
C LYS A 37 1.17 -10.66 -3.85
N ALA A 38 0.41 -9.73 -4.40
CA ALA A 38 0.88 -8.94 -5.53
C ALA A 38 2.10 -8.10 -5.16
N LEU A 39 2.11 -7.50 -3.97
CA LEU A 39 3.24 -6.74 -3.46
C LEU A 39 4.46 -7.61 -3.18
N GLU A 40 4.27 -8.83 -2.72
CA GLU A 40 5.36 -9.80 -2.55
C GLU A 40 6.00 -10.16 -3.90
N LYS A 41 5.18 -10.33 -4.93
CA LYS A 41 5.66 -10.56 -6.29
C LYS A 41 6.42 -9.33 -6.80
N ALA A 42 5.90 -8.14 -6.53
CA ALA A 42 6.56 -6.89 -6.89
C ALA A 42 7.93 -6.78 -6.23
N LYS A 43 8.03 -7.19 -4.97
CA LYS A 43 9.32 -7.20 -4.26
C LYS A 43 10.31 -8.14 -4.92
N ALA A 44 9.89 -9.34 -5.26
CA ALA A 44 10.76 -10.31 -5.94
C ALA A 44 11.27 -9.76 -7.27
N LEU A 45 10.41 -9.14 -8.04
CA LEU A 45 10.79 -8.51 -9.31
C LEU A 45 11.71 -7.31 -9.11
N SER A 46 11.44 -6.52 -8.09
CA SER A 46 12.30 -5.39 -7.71
C SER A 46 13.71 -5.86 -7.34
N ASP A 47 13.81 -6.97 -6.62
CA ASP A 47 15.10 -7.55 -6.25
C ASP A 47 15.88 -8.05 -7.48
N GLU A 48 15.19 -8.30 -8.58
CA GLU A 48 15.79 -8.61 -9.88
C GLU A 48 16.14 -7.35 -10.70
N GLY A 49 15.92 -6.18 -10.15
CA GLY A 49 16.20 -4.90 -10.83
C GLY A 49 15.11 -4.43 -11.78
N LYS A 50 13.93 -5.01 -11.72
CA LYS A 50 12.82 -4.62 -12.58
C LYS A 50 11.97 -3.55 -11.92
N SER A 51 11.41 -2.65 -12.72
CA SER A 51 10.35 -1.78 -12.24
C SER A 51 9.00 -2.47 -12.41
N VAL A 52 8.07 -2.16 -11.53
CA VAL A 52 6.78 -2.85 -11.47
C VAL A 52 5.66 -1.82 -11.44
N THR A 53 4.62 -2.09 -12.19
CA THR A 53 3.33 -1.43 -12.03
C THR A 53 2.33 -2.45 -11.52
N LEU A 54 1.78 -2.19 -10.34
CA LEU A 54 0.65 -2.95 -9.83
C LEU A 54 -0.62 -2.25 -10.26
N MET A 55 -1.38 -2.90 -11.13
CA MET A 55 -2.56 -2.34 -11.76
C MET A 55 -3.81 -2.88 -11.10
N PHE A 56 -4.61 -1.98 -10.56
CA PHE A 56 -5.94 -2.30 -10.06
C PHE A 56 -6.92 -2.37 -11.23
N GLU A 57 -7.98 -3.09 -11.07
CA GLU A 57 -9.05 -3.14 -12.05
C GLU A 57 -9.77 -1.80 -12.11
N LYS A 58 -10.14 -1.36 -13.29
CA LYS A 58 -10.77 -0.05 -13.49
C LYS A 58 -12.05 0.08 -12.68
N ASP A 59 -12.16 1.16 -11.95
CA ASP A 59 -13.33 1.50 -11.14
C ASP A 59 -13.67 0.41 -10.11
N GLY A 60 -12.68 -0.36 -9.69
CA GLY A 60 -12.88 -1.43 -8.72
C GLY A 60 -13.14 -0.93 -7.31
N LEU A 61 -13.83 -1.75 -6.54
CA LEU A 61 -14.06 -1.54 -5.12
C LEU A 61 -13.45 -2.71 -4.35
N TYR A 62 -12.50 -2.41 -3.47
CA TYR A 62 -11.77 -3.44 -2.73
C TYR A 62 -11.97 -3.25 -1.24
N ARG A 63 -12.22 -4.35 -0.54
CA ARG A 63 -12.28 -4.35 0.93
C ARG A 63 -10.97 -4.89 1.48
N VAL A 64 -10.46 -4.24 2.50
CA VAL A 64 -9.31 -4.72 3.26
C VAL A 64 -9.69 -4.71 4.74
N THR A 65 -9.74 -5.89 5.35
CA THR A 65 -10.19 -6.03 6.72
C THR A 65 -9.02 -6.24 7.68
N LYS A 66 -9.21 -5.82 8.91
CA LYS A 66 -8.21 -5.97 9.96
C LYS A 66 -7.87 -7.43 10.24
N GLU A 67 -8.86 -8.31 10.16
CA GLU A 67 -8.65 -9.73 10.48
C GLU A 67 -7.58 -10.37 9.61
N ASN A 68 -7.49 -9.95 8.36
CA ASN A 68 -6.54 -10.52 7.40
C ASN A 68 -5.31 -9.65 7.17
N ALA A 69 -5.17 -8.57 7.92
CA ALA A 69 -4.04 -7.67 7.80
C ALA A 69 -2.76 -8.29 8.36
N LEU A 70 -1.63 -7.91 7.79
CA LEU A 70 -0.34 -8.38 8.26
C LEU A 70 -0.01 -7.80 9.63
N GLU A 71 0.70 -8.57 10.43
CA GLU A 71 1.24 -8.08 11.69
C GLU A 71 2.73 -7.80 11.55
N ARG A 72 3.13 -6.62 12.00
CA ARG A 72 4.54 -6.22 12.02
C ARG A 72 4.83 -5.46 13.30
N GLU A 73 6.03 -5.64 13.79
CA GLU A 73 6.55 -4.79 14.84
C GLU A 73 6.93 -3.45 14.24
N VAL A 74 6.34 -2.39 14.78
CA VAL A 74 6.53 -1.04 14.26
C VAL A 74 6.93 -0.14 15.40
N HIS A 75 8.09 0.49 15.28
CA HIS A 75 8.58 1.46 16.25
C HIS A 75 8.37 2.85 15.67
N THR A 76 7.43 3.59 16.25
CA THR A 76 7.13 4.95 15.82
C THR A 76 7.65 5.91 16.87
N SER A 77 8.46 6.87 16.43
CA SER A 77 9.08 7.84 17.35
C SER A 77 8.08 8.82 17.96
N ASN A 78 6.87 8.90 17.43
CA ASN A 78 5.87 9.90 17.83
C ASN A 78 4.67 9.31 18.56
N THR A 79 4.69 8.03 18.85
CA THR A 79 3.59 7.42 19.59
C THR A 79 4.10 6.96 20.94
N ASP A 80 3.36 7.30 21.95
CA ASP A 80 3.65 6.88 23.32
C ASP A 80 3.32 5.41 23.55
N SER A 81 2.90 4.70 22.52
CA SER A 81 2.55 3.30 22.65
C SER A 81 3.78 2.40 22.58
N VAL A 82 4.68 2.59 23.53
CA VAL A 82 5.77 1.63 23.78
C VAL A 82 5.19 0.28 24.10
N ASP A 83 3.93 0.23 24.56
CA ASP A 83 3.28 -0.97 25.06
C ASP A 83 2.69 -1.86 23.94
N PHE A 84 2.56 -1.34 22.74
CA PHE A 84 1.96 -2.10 21.62
C PHE A 84 2.77 -1.93 20.34
N PRO A 85 3.98 -2.52 20.28
CA PRO A 85 4.82 -2.37 19.10
C PRO A 85 4.28 -3.15 17.89
N VAL A 86 3.44 -4.17 18.12
CA VAL A 86 2.89 -4.97 17.03
C VAL A 86 1.64 -4.29 16.49
N LYS A 87 1.67 -4.02 15.19
CA LYS A 87 0.56 -3.36 14.50
C LYS A 87 0.07 -4.23 13.38
N LYS A 88 -1.23 -4.12 13.12
CA LYS A 88 -1.82 -4.67 11.91
C LYS A 88 -1.70 -3.67 10.79
N ILE A 89 -1.34 -4.12 9.60
CA ILE A 89 -1.11 -3.28 8.44
C ILE A 89 -1.95 -3.80 7.28
N GLY A 90 -2.81 -2.94 6.76
CA GLY A 90 -3.70 -3.31 5.65
C GLY A 90 -2.95 -3.49 4.35
N VAL A 91 -2.11 -2.53 3.99
CA VAL A 91 -1.28 -2.57 2.78
C VAL A 91 0.15 -2.22 3.17
N LEU A 92 1.06 -3.16 2.97
CA LEU A 92 2.46 -2.98 3.32
C LEU A 92 3.34 -3.04 2.06
N VAL A 93 3.97 -1.93 1.75
CA VAL A 93 5.02 -1.83 0.74
C VAL A 93 6.35 -1.82 1.47
N GLU A 94 7.09 -2.91 1.39
CA GLU A 94 8.32 -3.09 2.15
C GLU A 94 9.46 -3.58 1.28
N GLY A 95 10.55 -2.84 1.29
CA GLY A 95 11.76 -3.24 0.59
C GLY A 95 11.63 -3.27 -0.94
N ILE A 96 10.82 -2.41 -1.51
CA ILE A 96 10.56 -2.37 -2.94
C ILE A 96 11.15 -1.11 -3.55
N LYS A 97 11.76 -1.23 -4.71
CA LYS A 97 12.24 -0.10 -5.50
C LYS A 97 11.49 -0.03 -6.82
N ASN A 98 11.16 1.19 -7.24
CA ASN A 98 10.54 1.45 -8.54
C ASN A 98 9.19 0.73 -8.71
N LEU A 99 8.27 1.04 -7.84
CA LEU A 99 6.90 0.54 -7.89
C LEU A 99 5.93 1.67 -8.16
N THR A 100 5.06 1.45 -9.13
CA THR A 100 3.88 2.28 -9.33
C THR A 100 2.66 1.47 -8.97
N ILE A 101 1.88 1.96 -8.04
CA ILE A 101 0.55 1.40 -7.76
C ILE A 101 -0.43 2.26 -8.56
N GLU A 102 -0.99 1.68 -9.60
CA GLU A 102 -1.98 2.36 -10.42
C GLU A 102 -3.37 1.90 -10.02
N GLY A 103 -4.08 2.78 -9.35
CA GLY A 103 -5.42 2.49 -8.85
C GLY A 103 -6.48 2.41 -9.93
N ASN A 104 -6.22 2.99 -11.10
CA ASN A 104 -7.16 2.94 -12.21
C ASN A 104 -8.57 3.40 -11.80
N ASN A 105 -8.62 4.46 -11.00
CA ASN A 105 -9.84 5.03 -10.43
C ASN A 105 -10.60 4.07 -9.49
N SER A 106 -9.90 3.14 -8.86
CA SER A 106 -10.49 2.22 -7.91
C SER A 106 -10.51 2.82 -6.50
N HIS A 107 -11.20 2.14 -5.62
CA HIS A 107 -11.42 2.57 -4.26
C HIS A 107 -11.21 1.42 -3.28
N ILE A 108 -10.51 1.69 -2.18
CA ILE A 108 -10.32 0.71 -1.12
C ILE A 108 -11.13 1.13 0.10
N VAL A 109 -11.82 0.20 0.71
CA VAL A 109 -12.47 0.39 2.00
C VAL A 109 -11.72 -0.44 3.03
N PHE A 110 -11.07 0.22 3.96
CA PHE A 110 -10.42 -0.43 5.09
C PHE A 110 -11.41 -0.57 6.23
N GLU A 111 -11.51 -1.75 6.79
CA GLU A 111 -12.44 -2.06 7.89
C GLU A 111 -11.68 -2.48 9.14
N GLY A 112 -11.79 -1.66 10.17
CA GLY A 112 -11.15 -1.87 11.45
C GLY A 112 -9.99 -0.93 11.73
N ASP A 113 -9.56 -0.88 12.97
CA ASP A 113 -8.41 -0.07 13.39
C ASP A 113 -7.12 -0.76 13.01
N MET A 114 -6.35 -0.15 12.13
CA MET A 114 -5.07 -0.68 11.64
C MET A 114 -4.23 0.45 11.07
N MET A 115 -2.99 0.17 10.73
CA MET A 115 -2.24 1.02 9.83
C MET A 115 -2.73 0.71 8.41
N TYR A 116 -3.19 1.71 7.70
CA TYR A 116 -3.85 1.47 6.41
C TYR A 116 -2.84 1.25 5.30
N LEU A 117 -1.86 2.12 5.20
CA LEU A 117 -0.78 2.00 4.24
C LEU A 117 0.54 2.27 4.94
N ARG A 118 1.48 1.37 4.79
CA ARG A 118 2.85 1.59 5.25
C ARG A 118 3.80 1.36 4.10
N ILE A 119 4.64 2.35 3.86
CA ILE A 119 5.75 2.25 2.90
C ILE A 119 7.03 2.30 3.71
N PHE A 120 7.78 1.22 3.68
CA PHE A 120 8.94 1.05 4.55
C PHE A 120 10.13 0.52 3.78
N GLN A 121 11.30 1.15 3.97
CA GLN A 121 12.55 0.77 3.33
C GLN A 121 12.42 0.59 1.81
N SER A 122 11.72 1.51 1.19
CA SER A 122 11.41 1.46 -0.23
C SER A 122 11.83 2.75 -0.92
N GLU A 123 12.04 2.70 -2.22
CA GLU A 123 12.47 3.84 -3.01
C GLU A 123 11.62 3.97 -4.26
N ASN A 124 11.34 5.21 -4.64
CA ASN A 124 10.61 5.53 -5.88
C ASN A 124 9.27 4.80 -5.97
N ILE A 125 8.43 5.03 -4.98
CA ILE A 125 7.09 4.48 -4.92
C ILE A 125 6.10 5.56 -5.35
N LYS A 126 5.26 5.23 -6.31
CA LYS A 126 4.20 6.12 -6.78
C LYS A 126 2.86 5.45 -6.58
N VAL A 127 1.89 6.22 -6.13
CA VAL A 127 0.50 5.76 -6.01
C VAL A 127 -0.36 6.76 -6.77
N ASN A 128 -1.07 6.27 -7.79
CA ASN A 128 -1.86 7.12 -8.67
C ASN A 128 -3.29 6.61 -8.76
N ASN A 129 -4.23 7.55 -8.87
CA ASN A 129 -5.63 7.27 -9.21
C ASN A 129 -6.28 6.26 -8.26
N LEU A 130 -5.98 6.38 -6.98
CA LEU A 130 -6.51 5.51 -5.94
C LEU A 130 -7.13 6.36 -4.84
N SER A 131 -8.30 5.97 -4.36
CA SER A 131 -8.94 6.58 -3.21
C SER A 131 -9.22 5.53 -2.17
N TRP A 132 -9.44 5.94 -0.92
CA TRP A 132 -9.85 5.00 0.11
C TRP A 132 -10.66 5.67 1.21
N ASP A 133 -11.48 4.87 1.84
CA ASP A 133 -12.23 5.20 3.03
C ASP A 133 -11.83 4.25 4.16
N VAL A 134 -12.04 4.71 5.36
CA VAL A 134 -11.77 3.94 6.56
C VAL A 134 -13.06 3.77 7.35
N LYS A 135 -13.40 2.52 7.64
CA LYS A 135 -14.51 2.20 8.53
C LYS A 135 -13.96 1.67 9.83
N VAL A 136 -14.14 2.43 10.89
CA VAL A 136 -13.71 2.03 12.23
C VAL A 136 -14.90 2.01 13.17
N ALA A 137 -14.98 0.96 13.96
CA ALA A 137 -16.06 0.81 14.93
C ALA A 137 -15.78 1.58 16.21
N SER A 138 -14.52 1.89 16.50
CA SER A 138 -14.15 2.48 17.76
C SER A 138 -14.18 4.01 17.71
N THR A 139 -14.37 4.62 18.86
CA THR A 139 -14.34 6.08 19.01
C THR A 139 -12.94 6.63 19.22
N THR A 140 -11.93 5.81 19.14
CA THR A 140 -10.56 6.19 19.44
C THR A 140 -10.02 7.14 18.39
N GLU A 141 -9.51 8.24 18.84
CA GLU A 141 -8.90 9.20 17.96
C GLU A 141 -7.51 8.76 17.57
N MET A 142 -7.32 8.60 16.29
CA MET A 142 -5.99 8.37 15.80
C MET A 142 -5.78 9.12 14.52
N SER A 143 -4.84 9.99 14.53
CA SER A 143 -4.44 10.58 13.30
C SER A 143 -2.95 10.74 13.30
N ILE A 144 -2.30 9.94 12.52
CA ILE A 144 -0.92 10.26 12.29
C ILE A 144 -0.60 10.05 10.86
N PHE A 145 -0.10 11.09 10.33
CA PHE A 145 0.65 11.08 9.12
C PHE A 145 2.09 11.24 9.57
N ASN A 146 2.89 10.23 9.35
CA ASN A 146 4.29 10.31 9.69
C ASN A 146 5.14 10.00 8.47
N VAL A 147 5.96 10.95 8.08
CA VAL A 147 6.95 10.76 7.04
C VAL A 147 8.29 10.71 7.73
N ASN A 148 8.92 9.57 7.70
CA ASN A 148 10.28 9.42 8.18
C ASN A 148 11.23 9.49 7.00
N GLU A 149 11.76 10.66 6.75
CA GLU A 149 12.66 10.89 5.62
C GLU A 149 13.92 10.03 5.68
N ALA A 150 14.44 9.83 6.87
CA ALA A 150 15.66 9.05 7.05
C ALA A 150 15.44 7.55 6.81
N GLY A 151 14.24 7.05 7.11
CA GLY A 151 13.92 5.64 6.96
C GLY A 151 13.08 5.31 5.75
N ASN A 152 12.74 6.28 4.92
CA ASN A 152 11.82 6.10 3.80
C ASN A 152 10.53 5.43 4.23
N GLU A 153 10.00 5.88 5.35
CA GLU A 153 8.80 5.31 5.92
C GLU A 153 7.66 6.32 5.87
N VAL A 154 6.57 5.91 5.27
CA VAL A 154 5.34 6.68 5.24
C VAL A 154 4.22 5.79 5.72
N TYR A 155 3.49 6.22 6.72
CA TYR A 155 2.31 5.51 7.14
C TYR A 155 1.21 6.48 7.53
N PHE A 156 -0.02 6.07 7.28
CA PHE A 156 -1.20 6.84 7.55
C PHE A 156 -2.00 6.17 8.64
N LEU A 157 -2.20 6.90 9.74
CA LEU A 157 -3.12 6.55 10.79
C LEU A 157 -4.11 7.69 10.86
N PHE A 158 -5.38 7.39 10.80
CA PHE A 158 -6.38 8.44 10.70
C PHE A 158 -7.11 8.65 12.00
N ARG A 159 -7.32 9.94 12.29
CA ARG A 159 -8.24 10.30 13.34
C ARG A 159 -9.64 9.90 12.89
N ARG A 160 -10.35 9.37 13.82
CA ARG A 160 -11.64 8.86 13.60
C ARG A 160 -12.67 9.92 13.28
N HIS A 161 -13.06 9.91 12.05
CA HIS A 161 -14.32 10.46 11.59
C HIS A 161 -14.97 9.39 10.74
N SER A 162 -16.28 9.36 10.74
CA SER A 162 -17.03 8.30 10.09
C SER A 162 -16.77 8.17 8.59
N HIS A 163 -16.27 9.21 7.94
CA HIS A 163 -16.00 9.17 6.51
C HIS A 163 -14.81 10.07 6.16
N ILE A 164 -13.62 9.50 6.18
CA ILE A 164 -12.47 10.17 5.62
C ILE A 164 -12.17 9.53 4.28
N ARG A 165 -12.24 10.32 3.23
CA ARG A 165 -11.88 9.86 1.90
C ARG A 165 -10.58 10.50 1.49
N TRP A 166 -9.67 9.68 1.00
CA TRP A 166 -8.39 10.10 0.49
C TRP A 166 -8.27 9.74 -0.97
N LYS A 167 -7.63 10.61 -1.74
CA LYS A 167 -7.34 10.36 -3.14
C LYS A 167 -5.91 10.78 -3.42
N ILE A 168 -5.16 9.90 -4.07
CA ILE A 168 -3.81 10.17 -4.50
C ILE A 168 -3.76 10.12 -6.02
N GLY A 169 -3.22 11.17 -6.60
CA GLY A 169 -3.06 11.30 -8.04
C GLY A 169 -4.37 11.58 -8.79
N GLY A 170 -4.24 11.85 -10.08
CA GLY A 170 -5.34 12.04 -11.00
C GLY A 170 -6.08 13.32 -10.87
#